data_e821613f9806d0a44957c03fb17f2379
#
_entry.id   e821613f9806d0a44957c03fb17f2379
#
_cell.length_a   1.000
_cell.length_b   1.000
_cell.length_c   1.000
_cell.angle_alpha   90.00
_cell.angle_beta   90.00
_cell.angle_gamma   90.00
#
_symmetry.space_group_name_H-M   'P 1'
#
loop_
_entity.id
_entity.type
_entity.pdbx_description
1 polymer ?
#
loop_
_entity_poly.entity_id
_entity_poly.type
_entity_poly.pdbx_seq_one_letter_code
_entity_poly.pdbx_strand_id
1 'polypeptide(L)'
;MDFESKKIWRYGDDVDTDVIIPARYLAIADWNELAEHAMEDIDTTFAPNVKAGEIMVAGKNFGCGSSREHAPGVIKAKGVPVIVAHSFARIFFRNAINIGLPVVEIGEQVDRI
;
A
#
# COMPACT_ATOMS: atom_id res chain seq x y z
N MET A 1 20.80 14.19 -6.19
CA MET A 1 19.58 13.56 -5.67
C MET A 1 19.43 13.88 -4.19
N ASP A 2 18.27 14.28 -3.79
CA ASP A 2 18.01 14.65 -2.42
C ASP A 2 17.16 13.56 -1.75
N PHE A 3 17.81 12.69 -0.99
CA PHE A 3 17.13 11.63 -0.25
C PHE A 3 16.29 12.15 0.91
N GLU A 4 16.63 13.32 1.42
CA GLU A 4 15.91 13.89 2.56
C GLU A 4 14.50 14.33 2.20
N SER A 5 14.22 14.55 0.92
CA SER A 5 12.87 14.90 0.47
C SER A 5 11.95 13.69 0.38
N LYS A 6 12.49 12.47 0.47
CA LYS A 6 11.71 11.24 0.43
C LYS A 6 11.12 10.97 1.79
N LYS A 7 9.92 10.47 1.79
CA LYS A 7 9.14 10.24 2.98
C LYS A 7 8.80 8.75 3.11
N ILE A 8 8.61 8.30 4.34
CA ILE A 8 8.09 6.96 4.62
C ILE A 8 6.63 7.11 5.01
N TRP A 9 5.77 6.35 4.36
CA TRP A 9 4.34 6.33 4.63
C TRP A 9 4.06 5.18 5.59
N ARG A 10 3.81 5.52 6.85
CA ARG A 10 3.67 4.52 7.91
C ARG A 10 2.23 4.34 8.32
N TYR A 11 1.82 3.07 8.39
CA TYR A 11 0.48 2.68 8.80
C TYR A 11 0.56 1.60 9.89
N GLY A 12 -0.54 1.37 10.60
CA GLY A 12 -0.61 0.43 11.70
C GLY A 12 -0.94 -1.00 11.28
N ASP A 13 -1.55 -1.73 12.22
CA ASP A 13 -1.95 -3.12 12.02
C ASP A 13 -3.30 -3.21 11.29
N ASP A 14 -3.54 -4.36 10.67
CA ASP A 14 -4.85 -4.73 10.09
C ASP A 14 -5.39 -3.71 9.09
N VAL A 15 -4.52 -3.21 8.23
CA VAL A 15 -4.96 -2.34 7.14
C VAL A 15 -5.67 -3.22 6.11
N ASP A 16 -6.99 -3.11 6.08
CA ASP A 16 -7.89 -3.91 5.25
C ASP A 16 -7.83 -3.48 3.78
N THR A 17 -8.08 -4.41 2.87
CA THR A 17 -8.09 -4.09 1.44
C THR A 17 -9.15 -3.06 1.08
N ASP A 18 -10.28 -3.03 1.79
CA ASP A 18 -11.31 -2.02 1.57
C ASP A 18 -10.88 -0.63 2.05
N VAL A 19 -9.94 -0.59 2.99
CA VAL A 19 -9.30 0.67 3.43
C VAL A 19 -8.28 1.14 2.40
N ILE A 20 -7.53 0.20 1.82
CA ILE A 20 -6.53 0.52 0.80
C ILE A 20 -7.21 1.12 -0.43
N ILE A 21 -8.26 0.48 -0.89
CA ILE A 21 -9.09 0.99 -1.99
C ILE A 21 -10.56 0.60 -1.76
N PRO A 22 -11.40 1.56 -1.38
CA PRO A 22 -12.81 1.28 -1.10
C PRO A 22 -13.57 0.73 -2.30
N ALA A 23 -14.49 -0.19 -2.01
CA ALA A 23 -15.30 -0.84 -3.04
C ALA A 23 -16.04 0.16 -3.93
N ARG A 24 -16.43 1.30 -3.38
CA ARG A 24 -17.17 2.33 -4.13
C ARG A 24 -16.42 2.88 -5.34
N TYR A 25 -15.10 2.67 -5.39
CA TYR A 25 -14.27 3.17 -6.50
C TYR A 25 -13.91 2.09 -7.53
N LEU A 26 -14.24 0.83 -7.27
CA LEU A 26 -13.75 -0.27 -8.11
C LEU A 26 -14.30 -0.28 -9.54
N ALA A 27 -15.32 0.52 -9.82
CA ALA A 27 -15.84 0.67 -11.18
C ALA A 27 -14.95 1.55 -12.07
N ILE A 28 -14.01 2.27 -11.48
CA ILE A 28 -13.05 3.10 -12.22
C ILE A 28 -12.07 2.18 -12.94
N ALA A 29 -12.04 2.26 -14.28
CA ALA A 29 -11.20 1.36 -15.09
C ALA A 29 -9.74 1.80 -15.20
N ASP A 30 -9.47 3.09 -15.16
CA ASP A 30 -8.12 3.63 -15.28
C ASP A 30 -7.38 3.50 -13.96
N TRP A 31 -6.21 2.82 -13.96
CA TRP A 31 -5.44 2.58 -12.76
C TRP A 31 -4.95 3.86 -12.08
N ASN A 32 -4.54 4.85 -12.85
CA ASN A 32 -4.06 6.10 -12.28
C ASN A 32 -5.18 6.88 -11.61
N GLU A 33 -6.36 6.88 -12.22
CA GLU A 33 -7.53 7.51 -11.65
C GLU A 33 -7.98 6.79 -10.37
N LEU A 34 -8.03 5.46 -10.42
CA LEU A 34 -8.37 4.65 -9.23
C LEU A 34 -7.39 4.91 -8.09
N ALA A 35 -6.10 4.99 -8.41
CA ALA A 35 -5.05 5.20 -7.41
C ALA A 35 -5.14 6.54 -6.70
N GLU A 36 -5.84 7.52 -7.27
CA GLU A 36 -6.07 8.80 -6.60
C GLU A 36 -6.89 8.66 -5.32
N HIS A 37 -7.55 7.52 -5.14
CA HIS A 37 -8.34 7.21 -3.95
C HIS A 37 -7.65 6.25 -2.99
N ALA A 38 -6.39 5.89 -3.27
CA ALA A 38 -5.66 4.94 -2.44
C ALA A 38 -5.51 5.47 -1.01
N MET A 39 -5.80 4.63 -0.04
CA MET A 39 -5.67 4.91 1.40
C MET A 39 -6.57 6.05 1.89
N GLU A 40 -7.48 6.52 1.08
CA GLU A 40 -8.28 7.72 1.35
C GLU A 40 -9.03 7.64 2.69
N ASP A 41 -9.53 6.48 3.06
CA ASP A 41 -10.35 6.34 4.27
C ASP A 41 -9.54 6.45 5.57
N ILE A 42 -8.22 6.29 5.52
CA ILE A 42 -7.38 6.44 6.72
C ILE A 42 -6.31 7.53 6.57
N ASP A 43 -6.03 7.97 5.37
CA ASP A 43 -5.00 8.98 5.14
C ASP A 43 -5.28 9.74 3.84
N THR A 44 -5.97 10.86 3.98
CA THR A 44 -6.29 11.68 2.82
C THR A 44 -5.07 12.38 2.21
N THR A 45 -3.93 12.32 2.89
CA THR A 45 -2.69 12.96 2.41
C THR A 45 -1.86 12.06 1.52
N PHE A 46 -2.09 10.74 1.55
CA PHE A 46 -1.25 9.80 0.83
C PHE A 46 -1.33 9.98 -0.68
N ALA A 47 -2.51 9.78 -1.25
CA ALA A 47 -2.65 9.75 -2.71
C ALA A 47 -2.19 11.06 -3.37
N PRO A 48 -2.55 12.26 -2.86
CA PRO A 48 -2.12 13.49 -3.50
C PRO A 48 -0.66 13.85 -3.29
N ASN A 49 0.01 13.29 -2.28
CA ASN A 49 1.35 13.73 -1.89
C ASN A 49 2.46 12.69 -2.05
N VAL A 50 2.12 11.41 -2.19
CA VAL A 50 3.15 10.38 -2.32
C VAL A 50 3.96 10.59 -3.60
N LYS A 51 5.29 10.48 -3.49
CA LYS A 51 6.19 10.60 -4.62
C LYS A 51 6.76 9.23 -4.99
N ALA A 52 6.99 9.04 -6.28
CA ALA A 52 7.61 7.80 -6.76
C ALA A 52 8.92 7.54 -6.02
N GLY A 53 9.10 6.30 -5.59
CA GLY A 53 10.27 5.89 -4.83
C GLY A 53 10.12 5.98 -3.32
N GLU A 54 9.04 6.56 -2.82
CA GLU A 54 8.76 6.57 -1.38
C GLU A 54 8.15 5.24 -0.96
N ILE A 55 8.63 4.70 0.16
CA ILE A 55 8.19 3.37 0.61
C ILE A 55 7.01 3.47 1.58
N MET A 56 6.27 2.36 1.65
CA MET A 56 5.20 2.19 2.62
C MET A 56 5.67 1.22 3.70
N VAL A 57 5.40 1.54 4.97
CA VAL A 57 5.76 0.72 6.12
C VAL A 57 4.50 0.49 6.93
N ALA A 58 4.24 -0.75 7.32
CA ALA A 58 3.02 -1.07 8.03
C ALA A 58 3.24 -2.11 9.14
N GLY A 59 2.23 -2.30 9.96
CA GLY A 59 2.26 -3.26 11.06
C GLY A 59 1.89 -4.66 10.63
N LYS A 60 1.10 -5.34 11.46
CA LYS A 60 0.72 -6.74 11.25
C LYS A 60 -0.44 -6.84 10.29
N ASN A 61 -0.46 -7.96 9.54
CA ASN A 61 -1.61 -8.39 8.76
C ASN A 61 -2.06 -7.35 7.72
N PHE A 62 -1.11 -6.71 7.05
CA PHE A 62 -1.41 -5.72 6.01
C PHE A 62 -2.11 -6.37 4.83
N GLY A 63 -3.20 -5.75 4.37
CA GLY A 63 -3.95 -6.24 3.23
C GLY A 63 -4.98 -7.31 3.59
N CYS A 64 -5.39 -7.39 4.86
CA CYS A 64 -6.42 -8.33 5.29
C CYS A 64 -7.77 -7.99 4.64
N GLY A 65 -8.73 -8.89 4.78
CA GLY A 65 -10.06 -8.71 4.21
C GLY A 65 -10.20 -9.35 2.85
N SER A 66 -11.07 -8.80 2.02
CA SER A 66 -11.41 -9.37 0.71
C SER A 66 -10.21 -9.44 -0.23
N SER A 67 -10.18 -10.49 -1.04
CA SER A 67 -9.16 -10.64 -2.07
C SER A 67 -9.40 -9.65 -3.21
N ARG A 68 -8.55 -8.63 -3.29
CA ARG A 68 -8.65 -7.61 -4.35
C ARG A 68 -7.27 -7.33 -4.94
N GLU A 69 -7.13 -7.59 -6.23
CA GLU A 69 -5.90 -7.23 -6.93
C GLU A 69 -5.74 -5.71 -7.01
N HIS A 70 -6.85 -4.98 -6.90
CA HIS A 70 -6.83 -3.52 -6.92
C HIS A 70 -6.03 -2.94 -5.75
N ALA A 71 -6.04 -3.61 -4.59
CA ALA A 71 -5.34 -3.09 -3.41
C ALA A 71 -3.83 -2.92 -3.66
N PRO A 72 -3.08 -3.96 -4.02
CA PRO A 72 -1.68 -3.75 -4.35
C PRO A 72 -1.50 -2.95 -5.63
N GLY A 73 -2.45 -3.02 -6.56
CA GLY A 73 -2.39 -2.30 -7.84
C GLY A 73 -2.35 -0.80 -7.67
N VAL A 74 -3.21 -0.23 -6.81
CA VAL A 74 -3.24 1.22 -6.61
C VAL A 74 -1.99 1.73 -5.89
N ILE A 75 -1.45 0.94 -4.97
CA ILE A 75 -0.20 1.30 -4.30
C ILE A 75 0.95 1.34 -5.30
N LYS A 76 1.03 0.32 -6.16
CA LYS A 76 2.04 0.29 -7.22
C LYS A 76 1.88 1.47 -8.18
N ALA A 77 0.65 1.78 -8.57
CA ALA A 77 0.37 2.88 -9.50
C ALA A 77 0.81 4.23 -8.93
N LYS A 78 0.85 4.39 -7.61
CA LYS A 78 1.33 5.61 -6.98
C LYS A 78 2.85 5.69 -6.91
N GLY A 79 3.56 4.70 -7.46
CA GLY A 79 5.01 4.73 -7.51
C GLY A 79 5.72 4.19 -6.29
N VAL A 80 5.01 3.52 -5.39
CA VAL A 80 5.62 2.87 -4.21
C VAL A 80 6.40 1.65 -4.69
N PRO A 81 7.73 1.61 -4.46
CA PRO A 81 8.55 0.50 -4.96
C PRO A 81 8.51 -0.75 -4.10
N VAL A 82 8.14 -0.62 -2.84
CA VAL A 82 8.11 -1.75 -1.91
C VAL A 82 7.23 -1.41 -0.70
N ILE A 83 6.54 -2.40 -0.18
CA ILE A 83 5.88 -2.31 1.11
C ILE A 83 6.65 -3.17 2.11
N VAL A 84 7.06 -2.58 3.23
CA VAL A 84 7.75 -3.29 4.31
C VAL A 84 6.78 -3.35 5.49
N ALA A 85 6.48 -4.54 5.98
CA ALA A 85 5.52 -4.69 7.07
C ALA A 85 5.95 -5.76 8.06
N HIS A 86 5.33 -5.72 9.24
CA HIS A 86 5.51 -6.79 10.21
C HIS A 86 5.08 -8.12 9.59
N SER A 87 3.88 -8.13 9.00
CA SER A 87 3.37 -9.27 8.26
C SER A 87 2.30 -8.83 7.25
N PHE A 88 1.99 -9.71 6.31
CA PHE A 88 0.96 -9.50 5.30
C PHE A 88 -0.09 -10.60 5.35
N ALA A 89 -1.33 -10.27 5.03
CA ALA A 89 -2.33 -11.28 4.75
C ALA A 89 -1.89 -12.07 3.52
N ARG A 90 -2.10 -13.39 3.54
CA ARG A 90 -1.57 -14.30 2.52
C ARG A 90 -2.01 -13.93 1.10
N ILE A 91 -3.29 -13.65 0.93
CA ILE A 91 -3.83 -13.36 -0.41
C ILE A 91 -3.27 -12.04 -0.93
N PHE A 92 -3.17 -11.03 -0.07
CA PHE A 92 -2.56 -9.75 -0.47
C PHE A 92 -1.11 -9.96 -0.91
N PHE A 93 -0.34 -10.71 -0.13
CA PHE A 93 1.05 -11.01 -0.46
C PHE A 93 1.17 -11.63 -1.85
N ARG A 94 0.34 -12.63 -2.12
CA ARG A 94 0.33 -13.31 -3.42
C ARG A 94 -0.05 -12.38 -4.54
N ASN A 95 -1.11 -11.58 -4.36
CA ASN A 95 -1.55 -10.64 -5.39
C ASN A 95 -0.48 -9.59 -5.68
N ALA A 96 0.20 -9.09 -4.64
CA ALA A 96 1.28 -8.12 -4.81
C ALA A 96 2.43 -8.69 -5.64
N ILE A 97 2.86 -9.90 -5.33
CA ILE A 97 3.91 -10.58 -6.10
C ILE A 97 3.48 -10.74 -7.56
N ASN A 98 2.24 -11.16 -7.79
CA ASN A 98 1.74 -11.41 -9.15
C ASN A 98 1.74 -10.15 -10.02
N ILE A 99 1.52 -8.99 -9.44
CA ILE A 99 1.53 -7.73 -10.20
C ILE A 99 2.87 -7.01 -10.19
N GLY A 100 3.87 -7.59 -9.54
CA GLY A 100 5.21 -7.02 -9.52
C GLY A 100 5.43 -5.93 -8.47
N LEU A 101 4.65 -5.92 -7.40
CA LEU A 101 4.88 -5.03 -6.25
C LEU A 101 5.65 -5.82 -5.18
N PRO A 102 6.93 -5.50 -4.94
CA PRO A 102 7.69 -6.16 -3.89
C PRO A 102 7.09 -5.93 -2.51
N VAL A 103 7.03 -6.98 -1.70
CA VAL A 103 6.55 -6.93 -0.32
C VAL A 103 7.53 -7.71 0.56
N VAL A 104 7.88 -7.13 1.71
CA VAL A 104 8.90 -7.69 2.61
C VAL A 104 8.36 -7.75 4.02
N GLU A 105 8.34 -8.96 4.60
CA GLU A 105 7.97 -9.16 6.00
C GLU A 105 9.22 -9.15 6.87
N ILE A 106 9.26 -8.27 7.84
CA ILE A 106 10.43 -8.17 8.74
C ILE A 106 10.07 -8.33 10.21
N GLY A 107 8.83 -8.68 10.52
CA GLY A 107 8.42 -8.90 11.90
C GLY A 107 8.59 -7.65 12.76
N GLU A 108 9.00 -7.87 13.99
CA GLU A 108 9.15 -6.78 14.98
C GLU A 108 10.15 -5.71 14.58
N GLN A 109 11.04 -6.01 13.65
CA GLN A 109 12.03 -5.02 13.22
C GLN A 109 11.41 -3.83 12.52
N VAL A 110 10.16 -3.94 12.08
CA VAL A 110 9.44 -2.83 11.46
C VAL A 110 9.37 -1.62 12.39
N ASP A 111 9.36 -1.84 13.71
CA ASP A 111 9.28 -0.76 14.69
C ASP A 111 10.54 0.10 14.73
N ARG A 112 11.61 -0.37 14.12
CA ARG A 112 12.90 0.33 14.10
C ARG A 112 13.08 1.25 12.89
N ILE A 113 12.14 1.21 11.98
CA ILE A 113 12.22 2.04 10.78
C ILE A 113 11.77 3.46 11.06
#